data_3d7f4d4c36eac3a794145db4b245a380
#
_entry.id   3d7f4d4c36eac3a794145db4b245a380
#
_cell.length_a   1.000
_cell.length_b   1.000
_cell.length_c   1.000
_cell.angle_alpha   90.00
_cell.angle_beta   90.00
_cell.angle_gamma   90.00
#
_symmetry.space_group_name_H-M   'P 1'
#
loop_
_entity.id
_entity.type
_entity.pdbx_description
1 polymer ?
#
loop_
_entity_poly.entity_id
_entity_poly.type
_entity_poly.pdbx_seq_one_letter_code
_entity_poly.pdbx_strand_id
1 'polypeptide(L)'
;MHMPRHAAEPSILEAEPRAWASLLWQRLAPERWPIPLTALPPGAALVGGAIRDGLIGRLRPQPDLDLVVPENALELTARLAQHHGGACVVLDAQRDMARLVLKGWTLDLARQDGADLETDLWRRDFRLNAIALVIAPQPQLLDPTGGLDDLRAGRLAAIAEHNLIDDPLRLLRGVRLLAELPFSLDEATMAMLRRQRALLAR
;
A
#
# COMPACT_ATOMS: atom_id res chain seq x y z
N MET A 1 -27.19 4.35 -7.23
CA MET A 1 -26.42 5.39 -7.97
C MET A 1 -25.17 4.70 -8.49
N HIS A 2 -25.15 4.39 -9.80
CA HIS A 2 -24.07 3.60 -10.40
C HIS A 2 -22.89 4.55 -10.65
N MET A 3 -21.79 4.42 -9.90
CA MET A 3 -20.59 5.18 -10.21
C MET A 3 -20.07 4.74 -11.58
N PRO A 4 -19.70 5.66 -12.47
CA PRO A 4 -19.12 5.30 -13.76
C PRO A 4 -17.83 4.50 -13.49
N ARG A 5 -17.75 3.30 -14.07
CA ARG A 5 -16.52 2.52 -14.12
C ARG A 5 -15.54 3.34 -14.95
N HIS A 6 -14.52 3.92 -14.34
CA HIS A 6 -13.41 4.47 -15.10
C HIS A 6 -12.90 3.36 -16.03
N ALA A 7 -12.68 3.70 -17.30
CA ALA A 7 -12.04 2.79 -18.22
C ALA A 7 -10.70 2.38 -17.62
N ALA A 8 -10.47 1.09 -17.49
CA ALA A 8 -9.20 0.58 -16.97
C ALA A 8 -8.08 1.02 -17.91
N GLU A 9 -7.07 1.66 -17.37
CA GLU A 9 -5.86 1.97 -18.11
C GLU A 9 -5.05 0.67 -18.39
N PRO A 10 -4.19 0.63 -19.42
CA PRO A 10 -3.36 -0.54 -19.67
C PRO A 10 -2.45 -0.83 -18.47
N SER A 11 -2.20 -2.12 -18.22
CA SER A 11 -1.27 -2.55 -17.17
C SER A 11 0.14 -2.07 -17.45
N ILE A 12 0.80 -1.46 -16.47
CA ILE A 12 2.23 -1.07 -16.57
C ILE A 12 3.12 -2.32 -16.67
N LEU A 13 2.66 -3.45 -16.14
CA LEU A 13 3.42 -4.71 -16.11
C LEU A 13 3.61 -5.34 -17.50
N GLU A 14 2.93 -4.82 -18.53
CA GLU A 14 3.16 -5.18 -19.94
C GLU A 14 4.37 -4.45 -20.55
N ALA A 15 4.84 -3.37 -19.93
CA ALA A 15 6.02 -2.63 -20.35
C ALA A 15 7.32 -3.29 -19.88
N GLU A 16 8.46 -2.77 -20.34
CA GLU A 16 9.77 -3.19 -19.87
C GLU A 16 9.93 -2.92 -18.35
N PRO A 17 10.43 -3.88 -17.54
CA PRO A 17 10.54 -3.75 -16.09
C PRO A 17 11.27 -2.48 -15.62
N ARG A 18 12.30 -2.05 -16.34
CA ARG A 18 13.05 -0.82 -16.03
C ARG A 18 12.22 0.46 -16.13
N ALA A 19 11.07 0.41 -16.82
CA ALA A 19 10.19 1.56 -16.97
C ALA A 19 9.07 1.60 -15.90
N TRP A 20 8.84 0.53 -15.15
CA TRP A 20 7.69 0.43 -14.24
C TRP A 20 7.65 1.52 -13.18
N ALA A 21 8.78 1.83 -12.55
CA ALA A 21 8.84 2.86 -11.52
C ALA A 21 8.46 4.24 -12.08
N SER A 22 9.00 4.61 -13.24
CA SER A 22 8.70 5.91 -13.87
C SER A 22 7.28 5.99 -14.41
N LEU A 23 6.75 4.92 -15.01
CA LEU A 23 5.37 4.87 -15.49
C LEU A 23 4.38 4.93 -14.32
N LEU A 24 4.65 4.20 -13.23
CA LEU A 24 3.84 4.25 -12.02
C LEU A 24 3.87 5.66 -11.40
N TRP A 25 5.06 6.28 -11.33
CA TRP A 25 5.21 7.64 -10.82
C TRP A 25 4.38 8.66 -11.60
N GLN A 26 4.42 8.59 -12.94
CA GLN A 26 3.58 9.43 -13.80
C GLN A 26 2.09 9.19 -13.57
N ARG A 27 1.67 7.93 -13.40
CA ARG A 27 0.27 7.56 -13.14
C ARG A 27 -0.22 8.02 -11.77
N LEU A 28 0.62 7.98 -10.76
CA LEU A 28 0.33 8.48 -9.41
C LEU A 28 0.21 10.01 -9.36
N ALA A 29 0.76 10.71 -10.35
CA ALA A 29 0.68 12.17 -10.52
C ALA A 29 0.97 12.93 -9.21
N PRO A 30 2.15 12.79 -8.60
CA PRO A 30 2.45 13.32 -7.27
C PRO A 30 2.37 14.85 -7.19
N GLU A 31 2.42 15.55 -8.33
CA GLU A 31 2.16 16.98 -8.43
C GLU A 31 0.71 17.38 -8.06
N ARG A 32 -0.21 16.39 -8.04
CA ARG A 32 -1.61 16.58 -7.62
C ARG A 32 -1.86 16.24 -6.15
N TRP A 33 -0.87 15.69 -5.47
CA TRP A 33 -1.02 15.32 -4.06
C TRP A 33 -1.25 16.55 -3.21
N PRO A 34 -2.00 16.44 -2.10
CA PRO A 34 -2.39 17.60 -1.30
C PRO A 34 -1.23 18.21 -0.50
N ILE A 35 -0.08 17.53 -0.45
CA ILE A 35 1.15 17.97 0.19
C ILE A 35 2.31 17.91 -0.82
N PRO A 36 3.28 18.82 -0.74
CA PRO A 36 4.47 18.74 -1.59
C PRO A 36 5.38 17.59 -1.14
N LEU A 37 6.06 16.95 -2.09
CA LEU A 37 7.00 15.85 -1.79
C LEU A 37 8.11 16.25 -0.83
N THR A 38 8.54 17.53 -0.86
CA THR A 38 9.55 18.09 0.05
C THR A 38 9.10 18.13 1.52
N ALA A 39 7.81 17.92 1.79
CA ALA A 39 7.29 17.81 3.15
C ALA A 39 7.46 16.39 3.73
N LEU A 40 7.81 15.41 2.90
CA LEU A 40 8.11 14.05 3.32
C LEU A 40 9.60 13.90 3.66
N PRO A 41 9.95 13.12 4.69
CA PRO A 41 11.35 12.89 5.06
C PRO A 41 12.07 12.04 4.00
N PRO A 42 13.42 12.13 3.94
CA PRO A 42 14.21 11.16 3.20
C PRO A 42 13.89 9.72 3.63
N GLY A 43 13.80 8.80 2.68
CA GLY A 43 13.43 7.40 2.95
C GLY A 43 11.92 7.15 3.00
N ALA A 44 11.08 8.17 2.85
CA ALA A 44 9.63 7.96 2.70
C ALA A 44 9.32 7.13 1.44
N ALA A 45 8.38 6.19 1.58
CA ALA A 45 7.94 5.33 0.50
C ALA A 45 6.41 5.21 0.48
N LEU A 46 5.84 5.19 -0.73
CA LEU A 46 4.45 4.80 -0.93
C LEU A 46 4.38 3.27 -0.98
N VAL A 47 3.30 2.68 -0.43
CA VAL A 47 3.10 1.23 -0.34
C VAL A 47 1.64 0.86 -0.60
N GLY A 48 1.34 -0.43 -0.63
CA GLY A 48 -0.04 -0.92 -0.54
C GLY A 48 -0.89 -0.73 -1.78
N GLY A 49 -2.16 -0.38 -1.55
CA GLY A 49 -3.19 -0.41 -2.59
C GLY A 49 -2.96 0.51 -3.78
N ALA A 50 -2.44 1.71 -3.56
CA ALA A 50 -2.17 2.67 -4.63
C ALA A 50 -1.09 2.17 -5.61
N ILE A 51 -0.04 1.51 -5.09
CA ILE A 51 1.00 0.88 -5.92
C ILE A 51 0.41 -0.24 -6.76
N ARG A 52 -0.26 -1.20 -6.10
CA ARG A 52 -0.92 -2.32 -6.77
C ARG A 52 -1.86 -1.85 -7.88
N ASP A 53 -2.79 -0.98 -7.54
CA ASP A 53 -3.83 -0.53 -8.47
C ASP A 53 -3.24 0.34 -9.59
N GLY A 54 -2.20 1.11 -9.29
CA GLY A 54 -1.43 1.84 -10.30
C GLY A 54 -0.74 0.91 -11.30
N LEU A 55 -0.11 -0.16 -10.84
CA LEU A 55 0.58 -1.13 -11.70
C LEU A 55 -0.38 -1.87 -12.65
N ILE A 56 -1.56 -2.26 -12.16
CA ILE A 56 -2.55 -3.01 -12.96
C ILE A 56 -3.60 -2.14 -13.66
N GLY A 57 -3.42 -0.80 -13.68
CA GLY A 57 -4.30 0.11 -14.43
C GLY A 57 -5.67 0.34 -13.79
N ARG A 58 -5.79 0.20 -12.46
CA ARG A 58 -7.04 0.37 -11.70
C ARG A 58 -7.01 1.54 -10.71
N LEU A 59 -6.00 2.42 -10.82
CA LEU A 59 -5.83 3.54 -9.91
C LEU A 59 -7.03 4.49 -9.99
N ARG A 60 -7.58 4.85 -8.83
CA ARG A 60 -8.63 5.88 -8.74
C ARG A 60 -8.02 7.27 -8.93
N PRO A 61 -8.81 8.27 -9.39
CA PRO A 61 -8.33 9.65 -9.55
C PRO A 61 -7.76 10.28 -8.28
N GLN A 62 -8.31 9.90 -7.13
CA GLN A 62 -7.82 10.24 -5.79
C GLN A 62 -7.67 8.93 -5.00
N PRO A 63 -6.53 8.25 -5.10
CA PRO A 63 -6.28 7.05 -4.33
C PRO A 63 -5.99 7.40 -2.87
N ASP A 64 -6.29 6.47 -1.96
CA ASP A 64 -5.74 6.52 -0.62
C ASP A 64 -4.23 6.29 -0.73
N LEU A 65 -3.44 7.14 -0.08
CA LEU A 65 -1.98 7.08 -0.12
C LEU A 65 -1.46 6.50 1.21
N ASP A 66 -0.95 5.28 1.16
CA ASP A 66 -0.30 4.64 2.31
C ASP A 66 1.20 4.94 2.26
N LEU A 67 1.69 5.75 3.18
CA LEU A 67 3.08 6.19 3.27
C LEU A 67 3.78 5.54 4.45
N VAL A 68 4.92 4.95 4.22
CA VAL A 68 5.86 4.52 5.26
C VAL A 68 6.95 5.58 5.39
N VAL A 69 7.22 6.02 6.62
CA VAL A 69 8.26 6.97 6.94
C VAL A 69 9.21 6.37 7.98
N PRO A 70 10.50 6.77 8.00
CA PRO A 70 11.47 6.15 8.91
C PRO A 70 11.08 6.26 10.38
N GLU A 71 10.55 7.41 10.81
CA GLU A 71 10.19 7.69 12.21
C GLU A 71 9.19 8.86 12.33
N ASN A 72 8.61 9.01 13.53
CA ASN A 72 7.76 10.15 13.90
C ASN A 72 6.55 10.40 13.00
N ALA A 73 5.87 9.32 12.56
CA ALA A 73 4.73 9.43 11.65
C ALA A 73 3.56 10.23 12.25
N LEU A 74 3.27 10.07 13.53
CA LEU A 74 2.23 10.84 14.25
C LEU A 74 2.55 12.34 14.25
N GLU A 75 3.79 12.69 14.63
CA GLU A 75 4.22 14.08 14.70
C GLU A 75 4.26 14.71 13.30
N LEU A 76 4.79 13.98 12.30
CA LEU A 76 4.79 14.42 10.91
C LEU A 76 3.37 14.68 10.42
N THR A 77 2.44 13.77 10.67
CA THR A 77 1.03 13.91 10.26
C THR A 77 0.38 15.12 10.91
N ALA A 78 0.61 15.35 12.20
CA ALA A 78 0.09 16.51 12.92
C ALA A 78 0.64 17.84 12.35
N ARG A 79 1.96 17.90 12.06
CA ARG A 79 2.57 19.08 11.40
C ARG A 79 2.00 19.33 10.03
N LEU A 80 1.84 18.28 9.21
CA LEU A 80 1.25 18.39 7.87
C LEU A 80 -0.19 18.92 7.94
N ALA A 81 -1.00 18.38 8.87
CA ALA A 81 -2.38 18.84 9.09
C ALA A 81 -2.42 20.32 9.47
N GLN A 82 -1.57 20.76 10.40
CA GLN A 82 -1.49 22.14 10.84
C GLN A 82 -1.04 23.08 9.70
N HIS A 83 -0.04 22.66 8.92
CA HIS A 83 0.57 23.52 7.88
C HIS A 83 -0.33 23.69 6.66
N HIS A 84 -1.07 22.63 6.31
CA HIS A 84 -1.86 22.59 5.06
C HIS A 84 -3.38 22.72 5.29
N GLY A 85 -3.84 22.87 6.55
CA GLY A 85 -5.24 23.07 6.90
C GLY A 85 -6.08 21.78 6.82
N GLY A 86 -5.47 20.63 7.15
CA GLY A 86 -6.13 19.33 7.22
C GLY A 86 -6.47 18.87 8.64
N ALA A 87 -6.92 17.62 8.75
CA ALA A 87 -7.17 16.95 10.03
C ALA A 87 -6.21 15.77 10.19
N CYS A 88 -5.62 15.64 11.38
CA CYS A 88 -4.84 14.48 11.80
C CYS A 88 -5.70 13.56 12.66
N VAL A 89 -5.83 12.29 12.29
CA VAL A 89 -6.54 11.26 13.04
C VAL A 89 -5.54 10.17 13.43
N VAL A 90 -5.35 9.96 14.72
CA VAL A 90 -4.50 8.87 15.23
C VAL A 90 -5.20 7.54 14.94
N LEU A 91 -4.56 6.67 14.19
CA LEU A 91 -5.05 5.32 13.89
C LEU A 91 -4.54 4.30 14.91
N ASP A 92 -3.25 4.36 15.21
CA ASP A 92 -2.60 3.49 16.19
C ASP A 92 -1.39 4.24 16.80
N ALA A 93 -1.52 4.64 18.06
CA ALA A 93 -0.46 5.38 18.73
C ALA A 93 0.76 4.51 19.08
N GLN A 94 0.56 3.21 19.30
CA GLN A 94 1.66 2.30 19.65
C GLN A 94 2.52 1.98 18.43
N ARG A 95 1.89 1.88 17.26
CA ARG A 95 2.56 1.64 15.97
C ARG A 95 2.98 2.92 15.27
N ASP A 96 2.78 4.09 15.91
CA ASP A 96 3.10 5.40 15.34
C ASP A 96 2.44 5.58 13.96
N MET A 97 1.10 5.48 13.93
CA MET A 97 0.31 5.51 12.70
C MET A 97 -0.81 6.54 12.79
N ALA A 98 -0.90 7.42 11.81
CA ALA A 98 -1.94 8.44 11.72
C ALA A 98 -2.42 8.68 10.29
N ARG A 99 -3.63 9.20 10.19
CA ARG A 99 -4.29 9.59 8.93
C ARG A 99 -4.34 11.11 8.82
N LEU A 100 -3.87 11.61 7.70
CA LEU A 100 -4.09 12.98 7.26
C LEU A 100 -5.29 13.01 6.32
N VAL A 101 -6.31 13.79 6.66
CA VAL A 101 -7.43 14.09 5.76
C VAL A 101 -7.30 15.54 5.31
N LEU A 102 -7.12 15.74 4.00
CA LEU A 102 -6.81 17.06 3.44
C LEU A 102 -7.36 17.20 2.03
N LYS A 103 -8.23 18.20 1.80
CA LYS A 103 -8.77 18.54 0.47
C LYS A 103 -9.38 17.32 -0.28
N GLY A 104 -10.08 16.45 0.44
CA GLY A 104 -10.68 15.23 -0.10
C GLY A 104 -9.72 14.04 -0.29
N TRP A 105 -8.45 14.21 0.04
CA TRP A 105 -7.46 13.14 0.06
C TRP A 105 -7.36 12.48 1.45
N THR A 106 -6.99 11.20 1.42
CA THR A 106 -6.63 10.43 2.61
C THR A 106 -5.19 9.95 2.45
N LEU A 107 -4.33 10.33 3.39
CA LEU A 107 -2.95 9.87 3.49
C LEU A 107 -2.77 9.17 4.83
N ASP A 108 -2.43 7.90 4.81
CA ASP A 108 -2.06 7.14 6.01
C ASP A 108 -0.54 7.13 6.12
N LEU A 109 -0.03 7.72 7.19
CA LEU A 109 1.40 7.71 7.49
C LEU A 109 1.65 6.71 8.62
N ALA A 110 2.54 5.78 8.40
CA ALA A 110 2.97 4.82 9.40
C ALA A 110 4.48 4.86 9.54
N ARG A 111 4.96 4.72 10.77
CA ARG A 111 6.38 4.50 11.00
C ARG A 111 6.78 3.14 10.42
N GLN A 112 7.94 3.09 9.80
CA GLN A 112 8.59 1.87 9.35
C GLN A 112 8.72 0.86 10.50
N ASP A 113 8.31 -0.37 10.26
CA ASP A 113 8.41 -1.46 11.23
C ASP A 113 9.64 -2.32 10.94
N GLY A 114 10.64 -2.26 11.81
CA GLY A 114 11.91 -2.95 11.64
C GLY A 114 13.07 -2.01 11.30
N ALA A 115 14.20 -2.61 10.93
CA ALA A 115 15.45 -1.87 10.71
C ALA A 115 15.46 -1.06 9.40
N ASP A 116 14.73 -1.54 8.40
CA ASP A 116 14.68 -0.96 7.06
C ASP A 116 13.33 -1.20 6.39
N LEU A 117 13.11 -0.57 5.24
CA LEU A 117 11.87 -0.70 4.48
C LEU A 117 11.63 -2.14 3.99
N GLU A 118 12.67 -2.88 3.67
CA GLU A 118 12.54 -4.27 3.25
C GLU A 118 11.97 -5.14 4.38
N THR A 119 12.47 -4.96 5.60
CA THR A 119 11.95 -5.63 6.81
C THR A 119 10.48 -5.29 7.03
N ASP A 120 10.07 -4.02 6.87
CA ASP A 120 8.66 -3.58 6.95
C ASP A 120 7.80 -4.34 5.92
N LEU A 121 8.26 -4.46 4.68
CA LEU A 121 7.51 -5.14 3.63
C LEU A 121 7.30 -6.62 3.92
N TRP A 122 8.29 -7.32 4.49
CA TRP A 122 8.18 -8.73 4.89
C TRP A 122 7.15 -8.99 6.00
N ARG A 123 6.77 -7.97 6.77
CA ARG A 123 5.79 -8.09 7.88
C ARG A 123 4.35 -7.80 7.45
N ARG A 124 4.11 -7.50 6.16
CA ARG A 124 2.78 -7.22 5.61
C ARG A 124 1.98 -8.50 5.39
N ASP A 125 0.73 -8.35 4.96
CA ASP A 125 -0.22 -9.44 4.74
C ASP A 125 0.06 -10.24 3.45
N PHE A 126 -0.07 -9.58 2.31
CA PHE A 126 0.00 -10.20 0.98
C PHE A 126 1.09 -9.55 0.14
N ARG A 127 1.78 -10.37 -0.67
CA ARG A 127 2.91 -9.94 -1.50
C ARG A 127 2.56 -8.77 -2.40
N LEU A 128 1.38 -8.81 -3.03
CA LEU A 128 0.91 -7.73 -3.92
C LEU A 128 0.68 -6.38 -3.23
N ASN A 129 0.57 -6.34 -1.89
CA ASN A 129 0.49 -5.13 -1.07
C ASN A 129 1.83 -4.78 -0.39
N ALA A 130 2.85 -5.60 -0.60
CA ALA A 130 4.20 -5.43 -0.04
C ALA A 130 5.21 -4.95 -1.09
N ILE A 131 4.74 -4.22 -2.08
CA ILE A 131 5.54 -3.50 -3.05
C ILE A 131 5.61 -2.04 -2.58
N ALA A 132 6.81 -1.48 -2.57
CA ALA A 132 7.03 -0.07 -2.23
C ALA A 132 7.53 0.72 -3.43
N LEU A 133 7.17 2.00 -3.48
CA LEU A 133 7.78 2.99 -4.35
C LEU A 133 8.51 4.00 -3.45
N VAL A 134 9.83 3.89 -3.38
CA VAL A 134 10.70 4.87 -2.71
C VAL A 134 10.64 6.17 -3.49
N ILE A 135 10.38 7.29 -2.78
CA ILE A 135 10.03 8.56 -3.43
C ILE A 135 11.26 9.34 -3.87
N ALA A 136 12.31 9.36 -3.05
CA ALA A 136 13.48 10.22 -3.27
C ALA A 136 14.81 9.44 -3.17
N PRO A 137 15.88 9.81 -3.90
CA PRO A 137 15.98 10.97 -4.81
C PRO A 137 15.31 10.78 -6.17
N GLN A 138 15.03 9.55 -6.56
CA GLN A 138 14.29 9.17 -7.76
C GLN A 138 13.37 8.01 -7.42
N PRO A 139 12.17 7.92 -8.06
CA PRO A 139 11.23 6.86 -7.77
C PRO A 139 11.82 5.48 -8.13
N GLN A 140 11.86 4.59 -7.14
CA GLN A 140 12.35 3.22 -7.29
C GLN A 140 11.39 2.22 -6.69
N LEU A 141 11.07 1.15 -7.43
CA LEU A 141 10.30 0.03 -6.93
C LEU A 141 11.18 -0.88 -6.07
N LEU A 142 10.67 -1.25 -4.90
CA LEU A 142 11.24 -2.26 -4.02
C LEU A 142 10.21 -3.36 -3.84
N ASP A 143 10.56 -4.59 -4.20
CA ASP A 143 9.69 -5.78 -4.10
C ASP A 143 10.47 -6.99 -3.59
N PRO A 144 10.74 -7.07 -2.28
CA PRO A 144 11.51 -8.19 -1.73
C PRO A 144 10.68 -9.48 -1.64
N THR A 145 9.35 -9.39 -1.75
CA THR A 145 8.45 -10.51 -1.52
C THR A 145 7.97 -11.20 -2.80
N GLY A 146 8.25 -10.64 -3.98
CA GLY A 146 7.78 -11.16 -5.27
C GLY A 146 6.35 -10.78 -5.62
N GLY A 147 5.86 -9.65 -5.10
CA GLY A 147 4.52 -9.13 -5.37
C GLY A 147 4.30 -8.73 -6.83
N LEU A 148 5.33 -8.25 -7.52
CA LEU A 148 5.26 -7.91 -8.95
C LEU A 148 4.98 -9.15 -9.82
N ASP A 149 5.60 -10.30 -9.50
CA ASP A 149 5.33 -11.56 -10.19
C ASP A 149 3.92 -12.07 -9.89
N ASP A 150 3.45 -11.93 -8.66
CA ASP A 150 2.08 -12.27 -8.28
C ASP A 150 1.05 -11.40 -9.01
N LEU A 151 1.31 -10.09 -9.16
CA LEU A 151 0.45 -9.19 -9.94
C LEU A 151 0.39 -9.61 -11.42
N ARG A 152 1.52 -9.97 -12.04
CA ARG A 152 1.58 -10.44 -13.43
C ARG A 152 0.84 -11.77 -13.62
N ALA A 153 0.95 -12.66 -12.62
CA ALA A 153 0.29 -13.97 -12.66
C ALA A 153 -1.21 -13.90 -12.27
N GLY A 154 -1.71 -12.75 -11.83
CA GLY A 154 -3.08 -12.64 -11.30
C GLY A 154 -3.28 -13.51 -10.06
N ARG A 155 -2.34 -13.52 -9.13
CA ARG A 155 -2.31 -14.42 -7.97
C ARG A 155 -2.30 -13.64 -6.66
N LEU A 156 -3.09 -14.09 -5.70
CA LEU A 156 -3.06 -13.59 -4.31
C LEU A 156 -2.30 -14.59 -3.43
N ALA A 157 -1.10 -14.19 -3.00
CA ALA A 157 -0.25 -14.97 -2.11
C ALA A 157 0.04 -14.20 -0.81
N ALA A 158 -0.14 -14.85 0.33
CA ALA A 158 0.29 -14.33 1.64
C ALA A 158 1.82 -14.39 1.73
N ILE A 159 2.40 -13.45 2.48
CA ILE A 159 3.84 -13.43 2.70
C ILE A 159 4.24 -14.57 3.63
N ALA A 160 3.59 -14.64 4.80
CA ALA A 160 3.85 -15.67 5.80
C ALA A 160 2.63 -15.88 6.70
N GLU A 161 2.47 -17.08 7.24
CA GLU A 161 1.34 -17.43 8.11
C GLU A 161 1.35 -16.64 9.42
N HIS A 162 2.52 -16.40 10.01
CA HIS A 162 2.61 -15.62 11.25
C HIS A 162 2.08 -14.20 11.07
N ASN A 163 2.28 -13.56 9.92
CA ASN A 163 1.73 -12.22 9.63
C ASN A 163 0.19 -12.19 9.69
N LEU A 164 -0.47 -13.30 9.30
CA LEU A 164 -1.92 -13.43 9.39
C LEU A 164 -2.41 -13.69 10.83
N ILE A 165 -1.55 -14.29 11.66
CA ILE A 165 -1.82 -14.55 13.08
C ILE A 165 -1.66 -13.28 13.91
N ASP A 166 -0.62 -12.48 13.61
CA ASP A 166 -0.32 -11.22 14.30
C ASP A 166 -1.44 -10.18 14.18
N ASP A 167 -2.16 -10.21 13.05
CA ASP A 167 -3.34 -9.38 12.82
C ASP A 167 -4.43 -10.21 12.10
N PRO A 168 -5.39 -10.79 12.84
CA PRO A 168 -6.45 -11.60 12.23
C PRO A 168 -7.34 -10.88 11.21
N LEU A 169 -7.42 -9.54 11.24
CA LEU A 169 -8.17 -8.78 10.23
C LEU A 169 -7.55 -8.94 8.82
N ARG A 170 -6.29 -9.34 8.73
CA ARG A 170 -5.63 -9.66 7.46
C ARG A 170 -6.27 -10.85 6.74
N LEU A 171 -6.89 -11.79 7.49
CA LEU A 171 -7.68 -12.88 6.89
C LEU A 171 -8.87 -12.31 6.10
N LEU A 172 -9.61 -11.36 6.67
CA LEU A 172 -10.74 -10.69 5.99
C LEU A 172 -10.25 -9.82 4.83
N ARG A 173 -9.07 -9.20 4.95
CA ARG A 173 -8.45 -8.44 3.85
C ARG A 173 -8.17 -9.34 2.65
N GLY A 174 -7.72 -10.59 2.87
CA GLY A 174 -7.55 -11.58 1.80
C GLY A 174 -8.86 -11.88 1.07
N VAL A 175 -9.94 -12.12 1.80
CA VAL A 175 -11.28 -12.35 1.22
C VAL A 175 -11.75 -11.14 0.42
N ARG A 176 -11.55 -9.92 0.96
CA ARG A 176 -11.89 -8.67 0.27
C ARG A 176 -11.10 -8.53 -1.03
N LEU A 177 -9.80 -8.76 -1.02
CA LEU A 177 -8.96 -8.68 -2.21
C LEU A 177 -9.40 -9.64 -3.30
N LEU A 178 -9.78 -10.88 -2.96
CA LEU A 178 -10.34 -11.85 -3.92
C LEU A 178 -11.70 -11.41 -4.50
N ALA A 179 -12.50 -10.70 -3.73
CA ALA A 179 -13.77 -10.16 -4.23
C ALA A 179 -13.56 -8.94 -5.16
N GLU A 180 -12.51 -8.15 -4.93
CA GLU A 180 -12.22 -6.92 -5.67
C GLU A 180 -11.36 -7.16 -6.93
N LEU A 181 -10.46 -8.16 -6.89
CA LEU A 181 -9.49 -8.45 -7.93
C LEU A 181 -9.82 -9.77 -8.64
N PRO A 182 -9.69 -9.85 -9.98
CA PRO A 182 -9.89 -11.09 -10.72
C PRO A 182 -8.68 -12.03 -10.59
N PHE A 183 -8.27 -12.30 -9.37
CA PHE A 183 -7.07 -13.07 -9.04
C PHE A 183 -7.40 -14.44 -8.48
N SER A 184 -6.56 -15.41 -8.76
CA SER A 184 -6.60 -16.72 -8.13
C SER A 184 -5.94 -16.71 -6.77
N LEU A 185 -6.45 -17.50 -5.83
CA LEU A 185 -5.82 -17.67 -4.53
C LEU A 185 -4.74 -18.75 -4.61
N ASP A 186 -3.55 -18.42 -4.16
CA ASP A 186 -2.44 -19.37 -4.01
C ASP A 186 -2.82 -20.51 -3.05
N GLU A 187 -2.45 -21.76 -3.37
CA GLU A 187 -2.85 -22.94 -2.61
C GLU A 187 -2.31 -22.93 -1.17
N ALA A 188 -1.05 -22.53 -0.97
CA ALA A 188 -0.46 -22.40 0.36
C ALA A 188 -1.20 -21.35 1.19
N THR A 189 -1.53 -20.22 0.56
CA THR A 189 -2.31 -19.14 1.18
C THR A 189 -3.71 -19.62 1.55
N MET A 190 -4.39 -20.36 0.68
CA MET A 190 -5.69 -20.95 0.99
C MET A 190 -5.60 -21.86 2.23
N ALA A 191 -4.56 -22.70 2.31
CA ALA A 191 -4.33 -23.55 3.45
C ALA A 191 -4.11 -22.76 4.75
N MET A 192 -3.33 -21.68 4.70
CA MET A 192 -3.12 -20.76 5.84
C MET A 192 -4.43 -20.13 6.30
N LEU A 193 -5.21 -19.55 5.39
CA LEU A 193 -6.51 -18.93 5.71
C LEU A 193 -7.48 -19.91 6.37
N ARG A 194 -7.53 -21.15 5.86
CA ARG A 194 -8.39 -22.21 6.44
C ARG A 194 -7.95 -22.60 7.86
N ARG A 195 -6.64 -22.74 8.10
CA ARG A 195 -6.11 -23.08 9.43
C ARG A 195 -6.41 -21.99 10.45
N GLN A 196 -6.27 -20.73 10.06
CA GLN A 196 -6.37 -19.59 10.97
C GLN A 196 -7.78 -18.98 11.08
N ARG A 197 -8.79 -19.56 10.39
CA ARG A 197 -10.18 -19.02 10.37
C ARG A 197 -10.79 -18.84 11.77
N ALA A 198 -10.40 -19.65 12.75
CA ALA A 198 -10.92 -19.57 14.11
C ALA A 198 -10.49 -18.28 14.86
N LEU A 199 -9.46 -17.58 14.38
CA LEU A 199 -9.03 -16.30 14.95
C LEU A 199 -10.07 -15.18 14.72
N LEU A 200 -10.93 -15.33 13.73
CA LEU A 200 -12.01 -14.37 13.43
C LEU A 200 -13.23 -14.49 14.35
N ALA A 201 -13.31 -15.54 15.15
CA ALA A 201 -14.41 -15.77 16.10
C ALA A 201 -14.10 -15.24 17.53
N ARG A 202 -12.98 -14.60 17.74
CA ARG A 202 -12.53 -13.99 18.98
C ARG A 202 -12.66 -12.48 18.92
#